data_28ba3b218a7ce688ab06d1a77a9a595a
#
_entry.id   28ba3b218a7ce688ab06d1a77a9a595a
#
_cell.length_a   1.000
_cell.length_b   1.000
_cell.length_c   1.000
_cell.angle_alpha   90.00
_cell.angle_beta   90.00
_cell.angle_gamma   90.00
#
_symmetry.space_group_name_H-M   'P 1'
#
loop_
_entity.id
_entity.type
_entity.pdbx_description
1 polymer ?
#
loop_
_entity_poly.entity_id
_entity_poly.type
_entity_poly.pdbx_seq_one_letter_code
_entity_poly.pdbx_strand_id
1 'polypeptide(L)'
;ILKSLKPTGKAAVILPHGVLFRGNAEESLRKNIIDRGYIKGIIGLPANLFYGTGIPACIIVMDKEDAAERQGMGGGIFMIDASHDFVKDGPKNRLRERDIHKIVQTFVNRIEDDPKYARFVPMEEIKVKNGYNLNIPRYIDSGDAEDEQSIDAHLNGGIPAGDVDSLKRYWDIFPGLKNKLFKKFRVGYYQLKVEKDEIRSAIFNDGEFKAYAEQIDNAFDTWLKKSSKKLMNIDGTVDVKKFIIELSESLIDEFRHIELVDFYDVYQVLLAYWQETMSDDVFVLKYDGYMAGAEIVKIFKKESKKDDGKKKAEPKEIGWEGKLLPKTVIERVYFAKEQAEIERAEQIVAESESRLEEFVEENSGEGVLADYTKEESEDLDAKKIAAKLKELKKQKASGKSEEYEVLAKYTELASTAKNQAGIVKELNKALDESVKNKNAELT
;
A
#
# COMPACT_ATOMS: atom_id res chain seq x y z
N ILE A 1 -4.94 -20.04 -34.78
CA ILE A 1 -5.01 -18.56 -34.65
C ILE A 1 -4.65 -17.88 -35.96
N LEU A 2 -3.41 -18.05 -36.52
CA LEU A 2 -2.96 -17.34 -37.72
C LEU A 2 -3.87 -17.56 -38.95
N LYS A 3 -4.40 -18.77 -39.15
CA LYS A 3 -5.32 -19.07 -40.26
C LYS A 3 -6.66 -18.34 -40.11
N SER A 4 -7.09 -18.05 -38.90
CA SER A 4 -8.37 -17.37 -38.61
C SER A 4 -8.27 -15.84 -38.65
N LEU A 5 -7.05 -15.25 -38.67
CA LEU A 5 -6.86 -13.82 -38.74
C LEU A 5 -7.07 -13.32 -40.16
N LYS A 6 -7.81 -12.23 -40.31
CA LYS A 6 -7.94 -11.45 -41.53
C LYS A 6 -6.57 -10.89 -42.00
N PRO A 7 -6.41 -10.40 -43.22
CA PRO A 7 -5.17 -9.76 -43.66
C PRO A 7 -4.72 -8.58 -42.77
N THR A 8 -5.64 -7.85 -42.17
CA THR A 8 -5.38 -6.75 -41.20
C THR A 8 -5.57 -7.18 -39.75
N GLY A 9 -5.60 -8.50 -39.52
CA GLY A 9 -5.91 -9.06 -38.19
C GLY A 9 -4.73 -9.00 -37.23
N LYS A 10 -5.04 -8.70 -35.97
CA LYS A 10 -4.09 -8.67 -34.84
C LYS A 10 -4.46 -9.73 -33.81
N ALA A 11 -3.47 -10.29 -33.14
CA ALA A 11 -3.68 -11.25 -32.04
C ALA A 11 -2.56 -11.12 -31.00
N ALA A 12 -2.89 -11.38 -29.76
CA ALA A 12 -1.94 -11.57 -28.67
C ALA A 12 -2.15 -12.96 -28.08
N VAL A 13 -1.07 -13.71 -27.91
CA VAL A 13 -1.11 -15.10 -27.42
C VAL A 13 -0.12 -15.26 -26.30
N ILE A 14 -0.60 -15.80 -25.18
CA ILE A 14 0.25 -16.12 -24.02
C ILE A 14 0.73 -17.55 -24.18
N LEU A 15 2.05 -17.75 -24.13
CA LEU A 15 2.71 -19.04 -24.27
C LEU A 15 3.86 -19.17 -23.28
N PRO A 16 4.27 -20.41 -22.91
CA PRO A 16 5.49 -20.61 -22.12
C PRO A 16 6.72 -20.12 -22.88
N HIS A 17 7.70 -19.55 -22.18
CA HIS A 17 8.96 -19.03 -22.78
C HIS A 17 9.66 -20.04 -23.71
N GLY A 18 9.52 -21.33 -23.46
CA GLY A 18 10.15 -22.37 -24.25
C GLY A 18 9.89 -22.27 -25.76
N VAL A 19 8.73 -21.77 -26.19
CA VAL A 19 8.39 -21.61 -27.62
C VAL A 19 9.32 -20.63 -28.34
N LEU A 20 9.99 -19.75 -27.61
CA LEU A 20 10.91 -18.75 -28.17
C LEU A 20 12.26 -19.37 -28.62
N PHE A 21 12.66 -20.53 -28.08
CA PHE A 21 13.97 -21.10 -28.32
C PHE A 21 14.04 -22.61 -28.53
N ARG A 22 12.99 -23.37 -28.25
CA ARG A 22 13.00 -24.82 -28.48
C ARG A 22 13.22 -25.14 -29.94
N GLY A 23 13.91 -26.27 -30.19
CA GLY A 23 14.23 -26.77 -31.50
C GLY A 23 13.13 -27.58 -32.17
N ASN A 24 13.50 -28.36 -33.20
CA ASN A 24 12.64 -29.27 -33.95
C ASN A 24 11.41 -28.59 -34.63
N ALA A 25 10.22 -29.12 -34.44
CA ALA A 25 9.00 -28.60 -35.07
C ALA A 25 8.68 -27.16 -34.65
N GLU A 26 8.95 -26.81 -33.39
CA GLU A 26 8.72 -25.44 -32.89
C GLU A 26 9.66 -24.43 -33.57
N GLU A 27 10.92 -24.80 -33.83
CA GLU A 27 11.87 -23.98 -34.56
C GLU A 27 11.40 -23.70 -36.00
N SER A 28 10.98 -24.74 -36.71
CA SER A 28 10.49 -24.61 -38.10
C SER A 28 9.25 -23.71 -38.18
N LEU A 29 8.34 -23.84 -37.19
CA LEU A 29 7.15 -22.98 -37.12
C LEU A 29 7.54 -21.53 -36.81
N ARG A 30 8.46 -21.33 -35.88
CA ARG A 30 8.97 -20.01 -35.47
C ARG A 30 9.63 -19.29 -36.64
N LYS A 31 10.53 -19.98 -37.37
CA LYS A 31 11.16 -19.47 -38.63
C LYS A 31 10.10 -18.99 -39.61
N ASN A 32 9.11 -19.83 -39.88
CA ASN A 32 8.06 -19.49 -40.86
C ASN A 32 7.26 -18.25 -40.44
N ILE A 33 6.94 -18.09 -39.16
CA ILE A 33 6.18 -16.92 -38.66
C ILE A 33 7.04 -15.64 -38.71
N ILE A 34 8.32 -15.74 -38.36
CA ILE A 34 9.29 -14.63 -38.44
C ILE A 34 9.48 -14.20 -39.89
N ASP A 35 9.70 -15.16 -40.81
CA ASP A 35 9.93 -14.87 -42.24
C ASP A 35 8.73 -14.23 -42.92
N ARG A 36 7.53 -14.49 -42.39
CA ARG A 36 6.30 -13.81 -42.83
C ARG A 36 6.07 -12.44 -42.18
N GLY A 37 6.94 -12.01 -41.27
CA GLY A 37 6.82 -10.72 -40.60
C GLY A 37 5.60 -10.61 -39.66
N TYR A 38 5.03 -11.75 -39.21
CA TYR A 38 3.79 -11.74 -38.46
C TYR A 38 3.98 -11.36 -36.97
N ILE A 39 5.19 -11.48 -36.41
CA ILE A 39 5.48 -11.10 -35.03
C ILE A 39 5.80 -9.62 -35.00
N LYS A 40 4.96 -8.83 -34.31
CA LYS A 40 5.15 -7.41 -34.06
C LYS A 40 5.99 -7.15 -32.82
N GLY A 41 5.75 -7.97 -31.78
CA GLY A 41 6.51 -7.88 -30.56
C GLY A 41 6.37 -9.08 -29.64
N ILE A 42 7.26 -9.14 -28.66
CA ILE A 42 7.33 -10.19 -27.64
C ILE A 42 7.51 -9.51 -26.28
N ILE A 43 6.70 -9.94 -25.32
CA ILE A 43 6.74 -9.41 -23.95
C ILE A 43 7.01 -10.58 -23.02
N GLY A 44 8.15 -10.57 -22.33
CA GLY A 44 8.50 -11.52 -21.26
C GLY A 44 7.76 -11.18 -19.98
N LEU A 45 7.16 -12.18 -19.37
CA LEU A 45 6.39 -12.04 -18.13
C LEU A 45 7.09 -12.73 -16.97
N PRO A 46 6.81 -12.34 -15.72
CA PRO A 46 7.39 -12.97 -14.53
C PRO A 46 7.12 -14.47 -14.45
N ALA A 47 8.05 -15.20 -13.84
CA ALA A 47 7.82 -16.57 -13.40
C ALA A 47 6.71 -16.61 -12.33
N ASN A 48 6.13 -17.78 -12.09
CA ASN A 48 5.08 -17.98 -11.08
C ASN A 48 3.83 -17.09 -11.21
N LEU A 49 3.55 -16.54 -12.39
CA LEU A 49 2.40 -15.67 -12.64
C LEU A 49 1.10 -16.48 -12.79
N PHE A 50 1.14 -17.67 -13.40
CA PHE A 50 -0.02 -18.48 -13.69
C PHE A 50 -0.21 -19.64 -12.70
N TYR A 51 -1.47 -20.01 -12.44
CA TYR A 51 -1.79 -21.18 -11.61
C TYR A 51 -1.29 -22.46 -12.28
N GLY A 52 -0.83 -23.40 -11.48
CA GLY A 52 -0.39 -24.73 -11.93
C GLY A 52 1.02 -24.80 -12.54
N THR A 53 1.71 -23.67 -12.72
CA THR A 53 3.08 -23.65 -13.25
C THR A 53 3.95 -22.56 -12.60
N GLY A 54 5.26 -22.86 -12.46
CA GLY A 54 6.27 -21.88 -12.08
C GLY A 54 7.03 -21.31 -13.29
N ILE A 55 6.76 -21.82 -14.50
CA ILE A 55 7.49 -21.47 -15.73
C ILE A 55 7.11 -20.04 -16.15
N PRO A 56 8.09 -19.16 -16.51
CA PRO A 56 7.79 -17.86 -17.05
C PRO A 56 7.08 -17.98 -18.40
N ALA A 57 6.15 -17.08 -18.66
CA ALA A 57 5.41 -16.98 -19.89
C ALA A 57 5.84 -15.77 -20.73
N CYS A 58 5.45 -15.75 -21.99
CA CYS A 58 5.59 -14.58 -22.84
C CYS A 58 4.27 -14.28 -23.56
N ILE A 59 4.07 -13.03 -23.93
CA ILE A 59 3.01 -12.64 -24.87
C ILE A 59 3.66 -12.44 -26.24
N ILE A 60 3.16 -13.17 -27.24
CA ILE A 60 3.56 -12.94 -28.64
C ILE A 60 2.44 -12.10 -29.29
N VAL A 61 2.78 -10.88 -29.68
CA VAL A 61 1.88 -9.98 -30.39
C VAL A 61 2.08 -10.17 -31.87
N MET A 62 1.02 -10.60 -32.55
CA MET A 62 1.00 -10.83 -34.00
C MET A 62 0.16 -9.76 -34.68
N ASP A 63 0.67 -9.27 -35.81
CA ASP A 63 0.00 -8.28 -36.62
C ASP A 63 0.29 -8.58 -38.09
N LYS A 64 -0.76 -8.82 -38.90
CA LYS A 64 -0.63 -9.10 -40.32
C LYS A 64 -0.64 -7.85 -41.20
N GLU A 65 -1.17 -6.73 -40.68
CA GLU A 65 -1.36 -5.51 -41.44
C GLU A 65 -0.04 -4.99 -42.02
N ASP A 66 0.98 -4.81 -41.17
CA ASP A 66 2.29 -4.29 -41.59
C ASP A 66 3.35 -5.40 -41.71
N ALA A 67 2.93 -6.63 -42.02
CA ALA A 67 3.84 -7.78 -42.06
C ALA A 67 4.94 -7.64 -43.10
N ALA A 68 4.62 -7.07 -44.26
CA ALA A 68 5.58 -6.87 -45.35
C ALA A 68 6.75 -5.95 -44.96
N GLU A 69 6.49 -4.91 -44.17
CA GLU A 69 7.51 -4.00 -43.65
C GLU A 69 8.47 -4.71 -42.69
N ARG A 70 7.96 -5.66 -41.90
CA ARG A 70 8.75 -6.43 -40.93
C ARG A 70 9.53 -7.60 -41.53
N GLN A 71 9.22 -8.03 -42.76
CA GLN A 71 9.90 -9.17 -43.42
C GLN A 71 11.35 -8.88 -43.78
N GLY A 72 11.64 -7.64 -44.23
CA GLY A 72 12.95 -7.21 -44.69
C GLY A 72 14.00 -7.11 -43.57
N MET A 73 15.27 -7.00 -43.97
CA MET A 73 16.40 -6.83 -43.06
C MET A 73 16.31 -5.52 -42.24
N GLY A 74 15.60 -4.52 -42.76
CA GLY A 74 15.29 -3.27 -42.03
C GLY A 74 14.10 -3.37 -41.08
N GLY A 75 13.35 -4.49 -41.10
CA GLY A 75 12.30 -4.78 -40.11
C GLY A 75 12.86 -5.33 -38.82
N GLY A 76 11.98 -5.58 -37.88
CA GLY A 76 12.36 -6.12 -36.58
C GLY A 76 11.18 -6.49 -35.68
N ILE A 77 11.51 -6.94 -34.49
CA ILE A 77 10.56 -7.30 -33.46
C ILE A 77 10.84 -6.43 -32.23
N PHE A 78 9.78 -5.81 -31.71
CA PHE A 78 9.89 -5.05 -30.46
C PHE A 78 9.81 -6.01 -29.27
N MET A 79 10.83 -6.02 -28.42
CA MET A 79 10.92 -6.91 -27.28
C MET A 79 10.86 -6.12 -25.98
N ILE A 80 10.13 -6.65 -25.01
CA ILE A 80 10.03 -6.13 -23.64
C ILE A 80 10.37 -7.26 -22.67
N ASP A 81 11.21 -6.99 -21.70
CA ASP A 81 11.47 -7.86 -20.54
C ASP A 81 10.79 -7.29 -19.29
N ALA A 82 9.59 -7.75 -19.00
CA ALA A 82 8.86 -7.41 -17.79
C ALA A 82 8.99 -8.51 -16.71
N SER A 83 9.98 -9.37 -16.80
CA SER A 83 10.15 -10.52 -15.89
C SER A 83 10.39 -10.11 -14.43
N HIS A 84 10.87 -8.89 -14.19
CA HIS A 84 11.14 -8.33 -12.86
C HIS A 84 10.00 -7.43 -12.32
N ASP A 85 9.01 -7.10 -13.15
CA ASP A 85 7.90 -6.22 -12.78
C ASP A 85 6.74 -7.02 -12.17
N PHE A 86 6.77 -7.25 -10.86
CA PHE A 86 5.71 -7.97 -10.14
C PHE A 86 5.72 -7.67 -8.64
N VAL A 87 4.67 -8.09 -7.96
CA VAL A 87 4.60 -8.16 -6.50
C VAL A 87 4.34 -9.61 -6.08
N LYS A 88 4.90 -10.02 -4.95
CA LYS A 88 4.59 -11.32 -4.33
C LYS A 88 3.14 -11.32 -3.83
N ASP A 89 2.39 -12.37 -4.20
CA ASP A 89 1.02 -12.60 -3.76
C ASP A 89 0.90 -14.06 -3.28
N GLY A 90 1.25 -14.28 -2.02
CA GLY A 90 1.43 -15.61 -1.47
C GLY A 90 2.50 -16.41 -2.22
N PRO A 91 2.20 -17.64 -2.72
CA PRO A 91 3.14 -18.47 -3.47
C PRO A 91 3.28 -18.04 -4.94
N LYS A 92 2.53 -17.05 -5.39
CA LYS A 92 2.49 -16.58 -6.77
C LYS A 92 3.04 -15.16 -6.90
N ASN A 93 3.32 -14.78 -8.14
CA ASN A 93 3.61 -13.41 -8.51
C ASN A 93 2.37 -12.80 -9.17
N ARG A 94 2.17 -11.52 -9.01
CA ARG A 94 1.06 -10.76 -9.59
C ARG A 94 1.58 -9.48 -10.23
N LEU A 95 1.10 -9.19 -11.43
CA LEU A 95 1.30 -7.88 -12.05
C LEU A 95 0.40 -6.84 -11.35
N ARG A 96 0.98 -5.70 -11.03
CA ARG A 96 0.25 -4.53 -10.51
C ARG A 96 -0.31 -3.72 -11.69
N GLU A 97 -1.19 -2.80 -11.41
CA GLU A 97 -1.71 -1.88 -12.44
C GLU A 97 -0.58 -1.08 -13.12
N ARG A 98 0.42 -0.63 -12.35
CA ARG A 98 1.61 0.03 -12.88
C ARG A 98 2.40 -0.84 -13.86
N ASP A 99 2.54 -2.11 -13.58
CA ASP A 99 3.32 -3.05 -14.40
C ASP A 99 2.62 -3.27 -15.74
N ILE A 100 1.29 -3.44 -15.71
CA ILE A 100 0.46 -3.57 -16.91
C ILE A 100 0.50 -2.27 -17.71
N HIS A 101 0.35 -1.12 -17.08
CA HIS A 101 0.39 0.20 -17.72
C HIS A 101 1.75 0.45 -18.39
N LYS A 102 2.85 0.18 -17.70
CA LYS A 102 4.22 0.29 -18.22
C LYS A 102 4.43 -0.58 -19.47
N ILE A 103 4.02 -1.86 -19.40
CA ILE A 103 4.10 -2.78 -20.55
C ILE A 103 3.32 -2.22 -21.74
N VAL A 104 2.07 -1.81 -21.53
CA VAL A 104 1.20 -1.33 -22.61
C VAL A 104 1.74 -0.03 -23.21
N GLN A 105 2.10 0.94 -22.38
CA GLN A 105 2.62 2.23 -22.81
C GLN A 105 3.95 2.07 -23.58
N THR A 106 4.88 1.26 -23.05
CA THR A 106 6.15 0.95 -23.70
C THR A 106 5.93 0.28 -25.05
N PHE A 107 5.00 -0.68 -25.12
CA PHE A 107 4.72 -1.41 -26.37
C PHE A 107 4.06 -0.54 -27.44
N VAL A 108 3.04 0.23 -27.05
CA VAL A 108 2.26 1.07 -27.99
C VAL A 108 3.09 2.22 -28.53
N ASN A 109 3.86 2.88 -27.66
CA ASN A 109 4.67 4.04 -28.03
C ASN A 109 6.10 3.68 -28.46
N ARG A 110 6.48 2.39 -28.40
CA ARG A 110 7.83 1.89 -28.73
C ARG A 110 8.93 2.64 -27.96
N ILE A 111 8.76 2.72 -26.64
CA ILE A 111 9.69 3.42 -25.76
C ILE A 111 10.92 2.52 -25.53
N GLU A 112 12.12 3.04 -25.81
CA GLU A 112 13.41 2.36 -25.66
C GLU A 112 14.36 3.12 -24.72
N ASP A 113 13.81 3.90 -23.80
CA ASP A 113 14.60 4.74 -22.89
C ASP A 113 15.43 3.91 -21.90
N ASP A 114 14.96 2.71 -21.58
CA ASP A 114 15.67 1.73 -20.77
C ASP A 114 16.01 0.47 -21.58
N PRO A 115 17.27 0.32 -22.02
CA PRO A 115 17.72 -0.83 -22.79
C PRO A 115 17.70 -2.16 -22.01
N LYS A 116 17.60 -2.11 -20.67
CA LYS A 116 17.39 -3.29 -19.82
C LYS A 116 15.93 -3.74 -19.75
N TYR A 117 15.01 -2.90 -20.26
CA TYR A 117 13.59 -3.17 -20.22
C TYR A 117 12.99 -3.44 -21.62
N ALA A 118 13.29 -2.59 -22.59
CA ALA A 118 12.71 -2.69 -23.93
C ALA A 118 13.72 -2.37 -25.03
N ARG A 119 13.59 -3.07 -26.14
CA ARG A 119 14.47 -2.89 -27.30
C ARG A 119 13.78 -3.29 -28.60
N PHE A 120 13.96 -2.50 -29.65
CA PHE A 120 13.70 -2.93 -31.02
C PHE A 120 14.85 -3.79 -31.53
N VAL A 121 14.56 -5.05 -31.87
CA VAL A 121 15.55 -6.03 -32.32
C VAL A 121 15.44 -6.21 -33.85
N PRO A 122 16.48 -5.80 -34.62
CA PRO A 122 16.48 -5.91 -36.08
C PRO A 122 16.42 -7.37 -36.55
N MET A 123 15.77 -7.61 -37.69
CA MET A 123 15.69 -8.96 -38.31
C MET A 123 17.05 -9.57 -38.61
N GLU A 124 18.06 -8.78 -38.90
CA GLU A 124 19.44 -9.24 -39.10
C GLU A 124 19.98 -9.91 -37.85
N GLU A 125 19.76 -9.29 -36.70
CA GLU A 125 20.21 -9.84 -35.42
C GLU A 125 19.47 -11.13 -35.08
N ILE A 126 18.18 -11.20 -35.36
CA ILE A 126 17.35 -12.37 -35.12
C ILE A 126 17.74 -13.54 -36.02
N LYS A 127 17.82 -13.28 -37.33
CA LYS A 127 18.02 -14.34 -38.33
C LYS A 127 19.48 -14.78 -38.44
N VAL A 128 20.41 -13.82 -38.53
CA VAL A 128 21.81 -14.09 -38.85
C VAL A 128 22.62 -14.38 -37.57
N LYS A 129 22.54 -13.49 -36.57
CA LYS A 129 23.34 -13.65 -35.34
C LYS A 129 22.78 -14.70 -34.41
N ASN A 130 21.45 -14.80 -34.28
CA ASN A 130 20.79 -15.65 -33.29
C ASN A 130 20.03 -16.85 -33.88
N GLY A 131 20.10 -17.10 -35.21
CA GLY A 131 19.51 -18.30 -35.82
C GLY A 131 18.02 -18.48 -35.53
N TYR A 132 17.24 -17.40 -35.56
CA TYR A 132 15.81 -17.37 -35.21
C TYR A 132 15.47 -17.72 -33.76
N ASN A 133 16.43 -17.72 -32.86
CA ASN A 133 16.19 -17.86 -31.43
C ASN A 133 15.66 -16.51 -30.90
N LEU A 134 14.49 -16.53 -30.27
CA LEU A 134 13.83 -15.34 -29.73
C LEU A 134 13.90 -15.25 -28.21
N ASN A 135 14.82 -15.99 -27.56
CA ASN A 135 14.99 -15.93 -26.11
C ASN A 135 15.39 -14.51 -25.67
N ILE A 136 14.54 -13.85 -24.89
CA ILE A 136 14.66 -12.42 -24.56
C ILE A 136 16.01 -12.05 -23.94
N PRO A 137 16.60 -12.83 -22.98
CA PRO A 137 17.91 -12.51 -22.41
C PRO A 137 19.09 -12.46 -23.42
N ARG A 138 18.90 -12.91 -24.65
CA ARG A 138 19.91 -12.72 -25.72
C ARG A 138 19.92 -11.31 -26.31
N TYR A 139 18.86 -10.57 -26.08
CA TYR A 139 18.63 -9.25 -26.69
C TYR A 139 18.54 -8.14 -25.64
N ILE A 140 18.04 -8.47 -24.48
CA ILE A 140 17.87 -7.56 -23.34
C ILE A 140 18.55 -8.20 -22.13
N ASP A 141 19.59 -7.55 -21.62
CA ASP A 141 20.25 -7.95 -20.38
C ASP A 141 19.63 -7.17 -19.23
N SER A 142 18.61 -7.77 -18.63
CA SER A 142 17.90 -7.20 -17.47
C SER A 142 18.57 -7.55 -16.14
N GLY A 143 19.71 -8.23 -16.14
CA GLY A 143 20.46 -8.59 -14.95
C GLY A 143 20.97 -7.37 -14.19
N ASP A 144 20.98 -7.46 -12.86
CA ASP A 144 21.69 -6.50 -12.03
C ASP A 144 23.19 -6.63 -12.28
N ALA A 145 23.89 -5.48 -12.30
CA ALA A 145 25.35 -5.51 -12.34
C ALA A 145 25.84 -6.19 -11.06
N GLU A 146 26.81 -7.12 -11.21
CA GLU A 146 27.43 -7.75 -10.04
C GLU A 146 28.14 -6.69 -9.20
N ASP A 147 27.88 -6.69 -7.89
CA ASP A 147 28.62 -5.86 -6.93
C ASP A 147 30.07 -6.36 -6.81
N GLU A 148 30.98 -5.61 -7.41
CA GLU A 148 32.42 -5.90 -7.30
C GLU A 148 32.89 -5.58 -5.87
N GLN A 149 33.17 -6.63 -5.09
CA GLN A 149 33.71 -6.51 -3.73
C GLN A 149 35.20 -6.10 -3.78
N SER A 150 35.53 -4.89 -3.28
CA SER A 150 36.91 -4.44 -3.19
C SER A 150 37.58 -4.99 -1.94
N ILE A 151 38.45 -5.99 -2.11
CA ILE A 151 39.29 -6.57 -1.02
C ILE A 151 40.14 -5.46 -0.37
N ASP A 152 40.71 -4.54 -1.15
CA ASP A 152 41.48 -3.42 -0.65
C ASP A 152 40.69 -2.46 0.24
N ALA A 153 39.42 -2.22 -0.09
CA ALA A 153 38.52 -1.44 0.77
C ALA A 153 38.25 -2.13 2.11
N HIS A 154 38.10 -3.45 2.10
CA HIS A 154 37.92 -4.24 3.32
C HIS A 154 39.17 -4.26 4.24
N LEU A 155 40.35 -4.35 3.66
CA LEU A 155 41.61 -4.42 4.42
C LEU A 155 42.10 -3.05 4.90
N ASN A 156 42.01 -2.01 4.06
CA ASN A 156 42.62 -0.71 4.28
C ASN A 156 41.59 0.42 4.51
N GLY A 157 40.29 0.08 4.49
CA GLY A 157 39.21 1.02 4.68
C GLY A 157 38.96 1.93 3.47
N GLY A 158 37.87 2.66 3.53
CA GLY A 158 37.41 3.57 2.47
C GLY A 158 36.35 2.94 1.57
N ILE A 159 35.64 3.79 0.86
CA ILE A 159 34.61 3.43 -0.13
C ILE A 159 35.21 3.64 -1.51
N PRO A 160 35.21 2.65 -2.42
CA PRO A 160 35.74 2.81 -3.77
C PRO A 160 35.12 4.02 -4.47
N ALA A 161 35.93 4.78 -5.18
CA ALA A 161 35.43 5.95 -5.91
C ALA A 161 34.38 5.56 -6.96
N GLY A 162 34.55 4.39 -7.60
CA GLY A 162 33.59 3.84 -8.56
C GLY A 162 32.18 3.68 -7.97
N ASP A 163 32.07 3.19 -6.72
CA ASP A 163 30.77 2.98 -6.06
C ASP A 163 30.06 4.30 -5.77
N VAL A 164 30.82 5.32 -5.31
CA VAL A 164 30.28 6.67 -5.09
C VAL A 164 29.92 7.34 -6.41
N ASP A 165 30.73 7.15 -7.45
CA ASP A 165 30.53 7.77 -8.75
C ASP A 165 29.40 7.06 -9.57
N SER A 166 29.12 5.78 -9.30
CA SER A 166 27.98 5.06 -9.87
C SER A 166 26.63 5.69 -9.50
N LEU A 167 26.58 6.39 -8.37
CA LEU A 167 25.41 7.18 -7.93
C LEU A 167 25.27 8.51 -8.67
N LYS A 168 25.87 8.64 -9.87
CA LYS A 168 25.88 9.88 -10.66
C LYS A 168 24.47 10.49 -10.83
N ARG A 169 23.45 9.67 -11.09
CA ARG A 169 22.06 10.12 -11.26
C ARG A 169 21.56 10.95 -10.05
N TYR A 170 21.98 10.60 -8.83
CA TYR A 170 21.65 11.37 -7.62
C TYR A 170 22.50 12.63 -7.51
N TRP A 171 23.79 12.55 -7.88
CA TRP A 171 24.69 13.70 -7.81
C TRP A 171 24.38 14.78 -8.88
N ASP A 172 23.76 14.40 -9.98
CA ASP A 172 23.32 15.34 -11.01
C ASP A 172 22.16 16.22 -10.48
N ILE A 173 21.31 15.67 -9.61
CA ILE A 173 20.17 16.37 -9.01
C ILE A 173 20.56 17.06 -7.69
N PHE A 174 21.45 16.44 -6.89
CA PHE A 174 21.93 16.94 -5.61
C PHE A 174 23.45 17.16 -5.64
N PRO A 175 23.96 18.12 -6.44
CA PRO A 175 25.39 18.27 -6.66
C PRO A 175 26.19 18.62 -5.40
N GLY A 176 25.58 19.31 -4.43
CA GLY A 176 26.19 19.64 -3.15
C GLY A 176 26.23 18.48 -2.16
N LEU A 177 25.28 17.55 -2.27
CA LEU A 177 25.10 16.47 -1.30
C LEU A 177 26.28 15.49 -1.28
N LYS A 178 26.86 15.16 -2.45
CA LYS A 178 28.05 14.33 -2.53
C LYS A 178 29.19 14.88 -1.66
N ASN A 179 29.47 16.18 -1.74
CA ASN A 179 30.54 16.84 -0.99
C ASN A 179 30.24 16.98 0.51
N LYS A 180 28.95 16.96 0.90
CA LYS A 180 28.52 16.96 2.31
C LYS A 180 28.70 15.59 2.94
N LEU A 181 28.39 14.52 2.20
CA LEU A 181 28.45 13.15 2.69
C LEU A 181 29.85 12.54 2.62
N PHE A 182 30.65 12.86 1.59
CA PHE A 182 31.93 12.20 1.30
C PHE A 182 33.10 13.18 1.29
N LYS A 183 34.27 12.70 1.68
CA LYS A 183 35.57 13.34 1.51
C LYS A 183 36.56 12.37 0.89
N LYS A 184 37.54 12.87 0.13
CA LYS A 184 38.66 12.06 -0.37
C LYS A 184 39.44 11.50 0.80
N PHE A 185 39.73 10.21 0.78
CA PHE A 185 40.47 9.51 1.82
C PHE A 185 41.88 9.14 1.33
N ARG A 186 41.95 8.29 0.32
CA ARG A 186 43.20 7.90 -0.37
C ARG A 186 42.93 7.81 -1.87
N VAL A 187 43.95 7.56 -2.67
CA VAL A 187 43.80 7.50 -4.14
C VAL A 187 42.77 6.44 -4.50
N GLY A 188 41.73 6.83 -5.20
CA GLY A 188 40.63 5.97 -5.63
C GLY A 188 39.58 5.65 -4.54
N TYR A 189 39.65 6.28 -3.35
CA TYR A 189 38.72 6.00 -2.25
C TYR A 189 38.21 7.27 -1.57
N TYR A 190 36.95 7.19 -1.15
CA TYR A 190 36.27 8.18 -0.31
C TYR A 190 36.09 7.68 1.12
N GLN A 191 35.78 8.58 2.02
CA GLN A 191 35.35 8.30 3.39
C GLN A 191 34.11 9.15 3.69
N LEU A 192 33.19 8.62 4.50
CA LEU A 192 32.06 9.37 5.00
C LEU A 192 32.52 10.54 5.89
N LYS A 193 31.81 11.65 5.83
CA LYS A 193 31.97 12.82 6.72
C LYS A 193 31.01 12.78 7.91
N VAL A 194 29.99 11.96 7.82
CA VAL A 194 28.93 11.78 8.82
C VAL A 194 28.92 10.34 9.30
N GLU A 195 28.40 10.08 10.48
CA GLU A 195 28.22 8.73 10.98
C GLU A 195 27.12 8.01 10.16
N LYS A 196 27.16 6.66 10.13
CA LYS A 196 26.26 5.86 9.28
C LYS A 196 24.78 6.10 9.60
N ASP A 197 24.44 6.23 10.85
CA ASP A 197 23.09 6.52 11.36
C ASP A 197 22.63 7.94 11.09
N GLU A 198 23.55 8.87 10.87
CA GLU A 198 23.27 10.27 10.55
C GLU A 198 23.07 10.52 9.04
N ILE A 199 23.45 9.58 8.15
CA ILE A 199 23.35 9.76 6.68
C ILE A 199 21.94 10.17 6.28
N ARG A 200 20.94 9.45 6.79
CA ARG A 200 19.54 9.72 6.48
C ARG A 200 19.14 11.14 6.87
N SER A 201 19.46 11.55 8.09
CA SER A 201 19.12 12.89 8.58
C SER A 201 19.88 13.99 7.81
N ALA A 202 21.13 13.73 7.42
CA ALA A 202 21.92 14.64 6.61
C ALA A 202 21.31 14.85 5.21
N ILE A 203 20.78 13.80 4.59
CA ILE A 203 20.08 13.88 3.30
C ILE A 203 18.78 14.65 3.44
N PHE A 204 17.89 14.22 4.35
CA PHE A 204 16.55 14.80 4.49
C PHE A 204 16.55 16.25 4.99
N ASN A 205 17.61 16.70 5.69
CA ASN A 205 17.77 18.07 6.13
C ASN A 205 18.51 18.95 5.11
N ASP A 206 19.02 18.37 4.03
CA ASP A 206 19.72 19.11 2.99
C ASP A 206 18.80 20.07 2.23
N GLY A 207 19.33 21.25 1.88
CA GLY A 207 18.56 22.28 1.17
C GLY A 207 18.15 21.85 -0.24
N GLU A 208 19.04 21.14 -0.96
CA GLU A 208 18.74 20.63 -2.31
C GLU A 208 17.66 19.56 -2.26
N PHE A 209 17.72 18.67 -1.25
CA PHE A 209 16.70 17.65 -1.05
C PHE A 209 15.34 18.26 -0.67
N LYS A 210 15.32 19.28 0.21
CA LYS A 210 14.09 19.98 0.57
C LYS A 210 13.45 20.68 -0.62
N ALA A 211 14.25 21.35 -1.45
CA ALA A 211 13.76 21.99 -2.68
C ALA A 211 13.18 20.96 -3.65
N TYR A 212 13.80 19.78 -3.75
CA TYR A 212 13.28 18.67 -4.55
C TYR A 212 11.97 18.12 -3.98
N ALA A 213 11.84 17.96 -2.66
CA ALA A 213 10.60 17.55 -2.02
C ALA A 213 9.47 18.57 -2.27
N GLU A 214 9.76 19.88 -2.18
CA GLU A 214 8.81 20.94 -2.53
C GLU A 214 8.36 20.88 -4.00
N GLN A 215 9.23 20.47 -4.91
CA GLN A 215 8.86 20.25 -6.32
C GLN A 215 7.84 19.13 -6.47
N ILE A 216 8.00 18.03 -5.73
CA ILE A 216 7.06 16.89 -5.71
C ILE A 216 5.71 17.35 -5.14
N ASP A 217 5.72 18.05 -4.00
CA ASP A 217 4.50 18.56 -3.36
C ASP A 217 3.75 19.53 -4.29
N ASN A 218 4.47 20.44 -4.96
CA ASN A 218 3.87 21.39 -5.90
C ASN A 218 3.26 20.69 -7.13
N ALA A 219 3.88 19.63 -7.65
CA ALA A 219 3.32 18.84 -8.74
C ALA A 219 2.01 18.16 -8.32
N PHE A 220 2.00 17.55 -7.13
CA PHE A 220 0.80 16.94 -6.57
C PHE A 220 -0.31 17.97 -6.33
N ASP A 221 0.00 19.10 -5.72
CA ASP A 221 -0.94 20.18 -5.46
C ASP A 221 -1.55 20.75 -6.75
N THR A 222 -0.74 20.85 -7.80
CA THR A 222 -1.19 21.30 -9.13
C THR A 222 -2.21 20.33 -9.71
N TRP A 223 -1.88 19.04 -9.67
CA TRP A 223 -2.78 17.98 -10.09
C TRP A 223 -4.05 17.95 -9.24
N LEU A 224 -3.93 18.03 -7.92
CA LEU A 224 -5.05 17.99 -6.99
C LEU A 224 -6.05 19.14 -7.24
N LYS A 225 -5.57 20.36 -7.46
CA LYS A 225 -6.41 21.52 -7.79
C LYS A 225 -7.18 21.35 -9.09
N LYS A 226 -6.58 20.74 -10.12
CA LYS A 226 -7.25 20.43 -11.39
C LYS A 226 -8.27 19.31 -11.22
N SER A 227 -7.88 18.24 -10.52
CA SER A 227 -8.69 17.04 -10.32
C SER A 227 -9.87 17.25 -9.40
N SER A 228 -9.73 18.08 -8.34
CA SER A 228 -10.82 18.44 -7.44
C SER A 228 -11.98 19.09 -8.17
N LYS A 229 -11.70 19.93 -9.18
CA LYS A 229 -12.77 20.53 -10.00
C LYS A 229 -13.54 19.48 -10.82
N LYS A 230 -12.86 18.46 -11.34
CA LYS A 230 -13.51 17.36 -12.06
C LYS A 230 -14.34 16.51 -11.11
N LEU A 231 -13.81 16.21 -9.93
CA LEU A 231 -14.51 15.46 -8.88
C LEU A 231 -15.78 16.16 -8.41
N MET A 232 -15.72 17.48 -8.21
CA MET A 232 -16.89 18.29 -7.80
C MET A 232 -17.99 18.38 -8.86
N ASN A 233 -17.75 17.96 -10.10
CA ASN A 233 -18.71 18.02 -11.20
C ASN A 233 -19.12 16.63 -11.70
N ILE A 234 -19.06 15.61 -10.85
CA ILE A 234 -19.55 14.27 -11.20
C ILE A 234 -21.07 14.31 -11.25
N ASP A 235 -21.62 13.83 -12.38
CA ASP A 235 -23.04 13.67 -12.60
C ASP A 235 -23.39 12.34 -13.29
N GLY A 236 -24.66 12.10 -13.56
CA GLY A 236 -25.16 10.86 -14.17
C GLY A 236 -24.58 10.54 -15.56
N THR A 237 -23.93 11.50 -16.23
CA THR A 237 -23.35 11.33 -17.58
C THR A 237 -21.91 10.83 -17.57
N VAL A 238 -21.24 10.89 -16.40
CA VAL A 238 -19.82 10.51 -16.28
C VAL A 238 -19.59 9.04 -16.62
N ASP A 239 -18.66 8.78 -17.55
CA ASP A 239 -18.12 7.44 -17.79
C ASP A 239 -16.99 7.17 -16.78
N VAL A 240 -17.28 6.37 -15.76
CA VAL A 240 -16.38 6.09 -14.64
C VAL A 240 -15.03 5.54 -15.10
N LYS A 241 -15.03 4.69 -16.15
CA LYS A 241 -13.80 4.12 -16.70
C LYS A 241 -12.93 5.18 -17.39
N LYS A 242 -13.54 6.07 -18.17
CA LYS A 242 -12.80 7.18 -18.80
C LYS A 242 -12.32 8.16 -17.75
N PHE A 243 -13.12 8.40 -16.73
CA PHE A 243 -12.79 9.32 -15.65
C PHE A 243 -11.51 8.93 -14.91
N ILE A 244 -11.35 7.66 -14.48
CA ILE A 244 -10.11 7.22 -13.84
C ILE A 244 -8.92 7.25 -14.79
N ILE A 245 -9.10 6.91 -16.06
CA ILE A 245 -8.03 7.00 -17.06
C ILE A 245 -7.56 8.47 -17.17
N GLU A 246 -8.48 9.41 -17.30
CA GLU A 246 -8.13 10.83 -17.39
C GLU A 246 -7.45 11.37 -16.13
N LEU A 247 -7.90 10.94 -14.94
CA LEU A 247 -7.27 11.32 -13.68
C LEU A 247 -5.83 10.79 -13.60
N SER A 248 -5.64 9.52 -13.91
CA SER A 248 -4.34 8.86 -13.81
C SER A 248 -3.35 9.36 -14.85
N GLU A 249 -3.75 9.55 -16.10
CA GLU A 249 -2.88 10.11 -17.14
C GLU A 249 -2.49 11.56 -16.78
N SER A 250 -3.42 12.37 -16.29
CA SER A 250 -3.10 13.73 -15.87
C SER A 250 -2.13 13.78 -14.67
N LEU A 251 -2.14 12.77 -13.79
CA LEU A 251 -1.18 12.65 -12.70
C LEU A 251 0.21 12.28 -13.24
N ILE A 252 0.27 11.29 -14.13
CA ILE A 252 1.52 10.90 -14.79
C ILE A 252 2.17 12.10 -15.47
N ASP A 253 1.39 12.93 -16.19
CA ASP A 253 1.91 14.08 -16.92
C ASP A 253 2.56 15.13 -16.01
N GLU A 254 2.02 15.36 -14.81
CA GLU A 254 2.65 16.28 -13.82
C GLU A 254 3.96 15.71 -13.26
N PHE A 255 4.10 14.39 -13.15
CA PHE A 255 5.27 13.74 -12.56
C PHE A 255 6.32 13.27 -13.58
N ARG A 256 5.98 13.20 -14.86
CA ARG A 256 6.85 12.66 -15.94
C ARG A 256 8.22 13.34 -16.02
N HIS A 257 8.30 14.61 -15.65
CA HIS A 257 9.51 15.42 -15.75
C HIS A 257 10.28 15.56 -14.43
N ILE A 258 9.81 14.89 -13.38
CA ILE A 258 10.51 14.90 -12.07
C ILE A 258 11.46 13.71 -12.06
N GLU A 259 12.74 13.99 -12.19
CA GLU A 259 13.76 12.95 -12.15
C GLU A 259 13.78 12.23 -10.79
N LEU A 260 14.22 10.99 -10.74
CA LEU A 260 14.21 10.06 -9.59
C LEU A 260 12.82 9.61 -9.12
N VAL A 261 11.74 10.24 -9.55
CA VAL A 261 10.38 9.74 -9.30
C VAL A 261 10.00 8.78 -10.42
N ASP A 262 9.70 7.55 -10.07
CA ASP A 262 9.05 6.63 -11.02
C ASP A 262 7.55 6.98 -11.06
N PHE A 263 7.12 7.64 -12.13
CA PHE A 263 5.72 8.04 -12.30
C PHE A 263 4.76 6.84 -12.38
N TYR A 264 5.24 5.63 -12.69
CA TYR A 264 4.43 4.42 -12.58
C TYR A 264 4.13 4.05 -11.11
N ASP A 265 5.05 4.35 -10.18
CA ASP A 265 4.77 4.20 -8.75
C ASP A 265 3.71 5.20 -8.29
N VAL A 266 3.78 6.44 -8.75
CA VAL A 266 2.75 7.46 -8.47
C VAL A 266 1.39 7.03 -9.02
N TYR A 267 1.35 6.50 -10.24
CA TYR A 267 0.17 5.90 -10.84
C TYR A 267 -0.40 4.78 -9.98
N GLN A 268 0.46 3.85 -9.51
CA GLN A 268 0.01 2.74 -8.66
C GLN A 268 -0.63 3.21 -7.35
N VAL A 269 -0.09 4.25 -6.73
CA VAL A 269 -0.65 4.83 -5.49
C VAL A 269 -2.07 5.35 -5.75
N LEU A 270 -2.28 6.08 -6.85
CA LEU A 270 -3.61 6.56 -7.22
C LEU A 270 -4.57 5.40 -7.50
N LEU A 271 -4.13 4.38 -8.26
CA LEU A 271 -5.00 3.25 -8.60
C LEU A 271 -5.35 2.40 -7.38
N ALA A 272 -4.43 2.21 -6.43
CA ALA A 272 -4.72 1.54 -5.17
C ALA A 272 -5.79 2.31 -4.39
N TYR A 273 -5.61 3.62 -4.22
CA TYR A 273 -6.58 4.48 -3.56
C TYR A 273 -7.94 4.51 -4.27
N TRP A 274 -7.94 4.51 -5.62
CA TRP A 274 -9.14 4.40 -6.42
C TRP A 274 -9.90 3.10 -6.13
N GLN A 275 -9.21 1.96 -6.12
CA GLN A 275 -9.84 0.66 -5.90
C GLN A 275 -10.35 0.48 -4.46
N GLU A 276 -9.63 1.02 -3.49
CA GLU A 276 -9.98 0.86 -2.07
C GLU A 276 -11.09 1.83 -1.61
N THR A 277 -11.19 3.00 -2.23
CA THR A 277 -12.04 4.08 -1.70
C THR A 277 -12.84 4.78 -2.80
N MET A 278 -12.17 5.40 -3.79
CA MET A 278 -12.82 6.35 -4.70
C MET A 278 -13.80 5.72 -5.69
N SER A 279 -13.57 4.46 -6.09
CA SER A 279 -14.39 3.81 -7.12
C SER A 279 -15.87 3.78 -6.71
N ASP A 280 -16.15 3.30 -5.51
CA ASP A 280 -17.52 3.18 -5.00
C ASP A 280 -18.15 4.56 -4.78
N ASP A 281 -17.36 5.52 -4.27
CA ASP A 281 -17.82 6.91 -4.08
C ASP A 281 -18.23 7.56 -5.41
N VAL A 282 -17.44 7.38 -6.47
CA VAL A 282 -17.78 7.92 -7.79
C VAL A 282 -19.03 7.28 -8.36
N PHE A 283 -19.28 5.99 -8.11
CA PHE A 283 -20.55 5.37 -8.49
C PHE A 283 -21.73 5.93 -7.69
N VAL A 284 -21.59 6.16 -6.39
CA VAL A 284 -22.62 6.79 -5.56
C VAL A 284 -22.89 8.21 -6.06
N LEU A 285 -21.85 9.02 -6.30
CA LEU A 285 -22.01 10.38 -6.83
C LEU A 285 -22.70 10.40 -8.19
N LYS A 286 -22.36 9.47 -9.07
CA LYS A 286 -22.96 9.36 -10.40
C LYS A 286 -24.46 9.04 -10.36
N TYR A 287 -24.89 8.09 -9.52
CA TYR A 287 -26.26 7.59 -9.52
C TYR A 287 -27.16 8.26 -8.51
N ASP A 288 -26.63 8.60 -7.34
CA ASP A 288 -27.39 9.14 -6.21
C ASP A 288 -27.11 10.65 -5.98
N GLY A 289 -26.04 11.17 -6.59
CA GLY A 289 -25.61 12.57 -6.44
C GLY A 289 -24.95 12.88 -5.09
N TYR A 290 -24.48 14.11 -4.93
CA TYR A 290 -23.76 14.55 -3.73
C TYR A 290 -24.60 14.51 -2.45
N MET A 291 -25.92 14.71 -2.56
CA MET A 291 -26.83 14.66 -1.41
C MET A 291 -26.86 13.29 -0.74
N ALA A 292 -26.47 12.22 -1.47
CA ALA A 292 -26.34 10.90 -0.88
C ALA A 292 -25.19 10.79 0.16
N GLY A 293 -24.26 11.72 0.15
CA GLY A 293 -23.20 11.81 1.16
C GLY A 293 -23.71 12.08 2.58
N ALA A 294 -24.86 12.76 2.70
CA ALA A 294 -25.51 12.98 4.00
C ALA A 294 -26.06 11.69 4.63
N GLU A 295 -26.28 10.66 3.81
CA GLU A 295 -26.82 9.39 4.29
C GLU A 295 -25.80 8.64 5.13
N ILE A 296 -26.30 7.97 6.18
CA ILE A 296 -25.51 7.08 7.02
C ILE A 296 -25.92 5.63 6.81
N VAL A 297 -24.95 4.74 6.78
CA VAL A 297 -25.13 3.29 6.69
C VAL A 297 -25.02 2.69 8.09
N LYS A 298 -26.08 2.03 8.57
CA LYS A 298 -26.09 1.38 9.87
C LYS A 298 -25.33 0.06 9.80
N ILE A 299 -24.46 -0.18 10.78
CA ILE A 299 -23.71 -1.41 10.92
C ILE A 299 -24.39 -2.32 11.94
N PHE A 300 -24.70 -3.54 11.52
CA PHE A 300 -25.35 -4.53 12.37
C PHE A 300 -24.39 -5.67 12.74
N LYS A 301 -24.56 -6.21 13.97
CA LYS A 301 -23.76 -7.35 14.41
C LYS A 301 -24.09 -8.58 13.57
N LYS A 302 -23.07 -9.22 12.95
CA LYS A 302 -23.23 -10.49 12.25
C LYS A 302 -23.68 -11.57 13.25
N GLU A 303 -24.83 -12.18 13.01
CA GLU A 303 -25.29 -13.32 13.82
C GLU A 303 -24.35 -14.53 13.60
N SER A 304 -23.86 -15.11 14.68
CA SER A 304 -23.24 -16.44 14.63
C SER A 304 -24.35 -17.45 14.34
N LYS A 305 -24.21 -18.23 13.27
CA LYS A 305 -25.11 -19.33 12.94
C LYS A 305 -25.10 -20.36 14.09
N LYS A 306 -26.07 -20.25 15.03
CA LYS A 306 -26.53 -21.37 15.82
C LYS A 306 -27.95 -21.66 15.37
N ASP A 307 -28.08 -22.78 14.71
CA ASP A 307 -29.31 -23.37 14.20
C ASP A 307 -30.06 -23.98 15.40
N ASP A 308 -30.92 -23.19 16.01
CA ASP A 308 -31.91 -23.67 16.97
C ASP A 308 -33.17 -22.82 16.79
N GLY A 309 -34.14 -23.37 16.12
CA GLY A 309 -35.51 -22.99 15.84
C GLY A 309 -36.25 -21.92 16.63
N LYS A 310 -35.57 -20.93 17.22
CA LYS A 310 -36.15 -19.76 17.91
C LYS A 310 -36.23 -18.56 16.98
N LYS A 311 -37.32 -17.81 17.06
CA LYS A 311 -37.58 -16.57 16.31
C LYS A 311 -36.31 -15.74 16.21
N LYS A 312 -35.89 -15.39 14.96
CA LYS A 312 -34.79 -14.48 14.69
C LYS A 312 -35.04 -13.16 15.42
N ALA A 313 -34.19 -12.84 16.37
CA ALA A 313 -34.13 -11.52 16.94
C ALA A 313 -33.70 -10.52 15.86
N GLU A 314 -34.22 -9.29 15.91
CA GLU A 314 -33.75 -8.24 15.00
C GLU A 314 -32.25 -8.03 15.18
N PRO A 315 -31.49 -7.88 14.05
CA PRO A 315 -30.05 -7.68 14.14
C PRO A 315 -29.72 -6.41 14.96
N LYS A 316 -28.87 -6.54 15.97
CA LYS A 316 -28.51 -5.44 16.85
C LYS A 316 -27.61 -4.46 16.12
N GLU A 317 -28.03 -3.19 16.01
CA GLU A 317 -27.20 -2.09 15.53
C GLU A 317 -25.99 -1.91 16.46
N ILE A 318 -24.78 -1.90 15.89
CA ILE A 318 -23.50 -1.77 16.60
C ILE A 318 -22.76 -0.49 16.25
N GLY A 319 -23.18 0.23 15.21
CA GLY A 319 -22.57 1.47 14.79
C GLY A 319 -23.15 1.97 13.48
N TRP A 320 -22.51 2.97 12.92
CA TRP A 320 -22.82 3.56 11.64
C TRP A 320 -21.56 4.03 10.94
N GLU A 321 -21.62 4.20 9.61
CA GLU A 321 -20.61 4.79 8.76
C GLU A 321 -21.27 5.79 7.82
N GLY A 322 -20.55 6.84 7.41
CA GLY A 322 -21.04 7.74 6.37
C GLY A 322 -20.99 7.05 5.00
N LYS A 323 -21.97 7.34 4.14
CA LYS A 323 -22.07 6.73 2.81
C LYS A 323 -20.92 7.14 1.87
N LEU A 324 -20.44 8.39 1.97
CA LEU A 324 -19.33 8.93 1.20
C LEU A 324 -18.14 9.31 2.09
N LEU A 325 -18.38 9.86 3.28
CA LEU A 325 -17.35 10.37 4.17
C LEU A 325 -17.12 9.37 5.32
N PRO A 326 -15.98 8.66 5.35
CA PRO A 326 -15.64 7.77 6.46
C PRO A 326 -15.63 8.54 7.79
N LYS A 327 -16.30 7.97 8.79
CA LYS A 327 -16.40 8.54 10.14
C LYS A 327 -15.03 8.96 10.69
N THR A 328 -14.03 8.09 10.53
CA THR A 328 -12.64 8.31 10.98
C THR A 328 -11.99 9.53 10.32
N VAL A 329 -12.33 9.86 9.07
CA VAL A 329 -11.80 11.04 8.38
C VAL A 329 -12.40 12.30 8.97
N ILE A 330 -13.72 12.32 9.23
CA ILE A 330 -14.40 13.45 9.85
C ILE A 330 -13.85 13.70 11.26
N GLU A 331 -13.69 12.64 12.05
CA GLU A 331 -13.11 12.69 13.39
C GLU A 331 -11.72 13.32 13.38
N ARG A 332 -10.83 12.82 12.53
CA ARG A 332 -9.45 13.30 12.44
C ARG A 332 -9.35 14.76 12.00
N VAL A 333 -10.18 15.18 11.05
CA VAL A 333 -10.08 16.52 10.43
C VAL A 333 -10.76 17.60 11.29
N TYR A 334 -11.90 17.28 11.90
CA TYR A 334 -12.74 18.27 12.57
C TYR A 334 -12.77 18.13 14.09
N PHE A 335 -12.46 16.96 14.65
CA PHE A 335 -12.61 16.63 16.06
C PHE A 335 -11.33 16.10 16.71
N ALA A 336 -10.16 16.51 16.21
CA ALA A 336 -8.87 16.08 16.76
C ALA A 336 -8.67 16.46 18.23
N LYS A 337 -9.30 17.55 18.71
CA LYS A 337 -9.23 17.96 20.13
C LYS A 337 -10.06 17.04 21.02
N GLU A 338 -11.25 16.71 20.58
CA GLU A 338 -12.18 15.81 21.27
C GLU A 338 -11.59 14.39 21.31
N GLN A 339 -10.94 13.92 20.23
CA GLN A 339 -10.21 12.65 20.24
C GLN A 339 -9.07 12.65 21.26
N ALA A 340 -8.27 13.71 21.31
CA ALA A 340 -7.20 13.83 22.31
C ALA A 340 -7.73 13.91 23.75
N GLU A 341 -8.93 14.45 23.96
CA GLU A 341 -9.58 14.44 25.27
C GLU A 341 -10.03 13.03 25.66
N ILE A 342 -10.61 12.27 24.72
CA ILE A 342 -10.98 10.86 24.93
C ILE A 342 -9.75 10.02 25.24
N GLU A 343 -8.67 10.14 24.48
CA GLU A 343 -7.41 9.42 24.74
C GLU A 343 -6.86 9.68 26.13
N ARG A 344 -6.90 10.95 26.58
CA ARG A 344 -6.50 11.29 27.97
C ARG A 344 -7.41 10.67 29.02
N ALA A 345 -8.72 10.68 28.76
CA ALA A 345 -9.68 10.06 29.66
C ALA A 345 -9.50 8.54 29.71
N GLU A 346 -9.20 7.89 28.59
CA GLU A 346 -8.86 6.46 28.51
C GLU A 346 -7.59 6.13 29.29
N GLN A 347 -6.56 6.97 29.23
CA GLN A 347 -5.36 6.82 30.04
C GLN A 347 -5.68 6.87 31.56
N ILE A 348 -6.55 7.81 31.96
CA ILE A 348 -6.99 7.91 33.37
C ILE A 348 -7.77 6.66 33.81
N VAL A 349 -8.60 6.09 32.91
CA VAL A 349 -9.29 4.82 33.18
C VAL A 349 -8.27 3.71 33.37
N ALA A 350 -7.32 3.54 32.41
CA ALA A 350 -6.28 2.51 32.49
C ALA A 350 -5.45 2.62 33.81
N GLU A 351 -5.06 3.84 34.18
CA GLU A 351 -4.37 4.07 35.48
C GLU A 351 -5.24 3.72 36.70
N SER A 352 -6.53 4.02 36.63
CA SER A 352 -7.46 3.73 37.71
C SER A 352 -7.73 2.24 37.85
N GLU A 353 -7.84 1.52 36.73
CA GLU A 353 -7.98 0.07 36.66
C GLU A 353 -6.70 -0.62 37.14
N SER A 354 -5.52 -0.17 36.71
CA SER A 354 -4.25 -0.72 37.19
C SER A 354 -4.09 -0.59 38.73
N ARG A 355 -4.42 0.59 39.26
CA ARG A 355 -4.38 0.80 40.74
C ARG A 355 -5.37 -0.08 41.48
N LEU A 356 -6.53 -0.34 40.90
CA LEU A 356 -7.51 -1.25 41.47
C LEU A 356 -7.01 -2.69 41.44
N GLU A 357 -6.42 -3.12 40.29
CA GLU A 357 -5.85 -4.46 40.12
C GLU A 357 -4.69 -4.70 41.11
N GLU A 358 -3.73 -3.77 41.19
CA GLU A 358 -2.62 -3.82 42.17
C GLU A 358 -3.13 -3.94 43.59
N PHE A 359 -4.12 -3.12 43.94
CA PHE A 359 -4.71 -3.18 45.31
C PHE A 359 -5.42 -4.49 45.57
N VAL A 360 -6.13 -5.06 44.60
CA VAL A 360 -6.79 -6.36 44.71
C VAL A 360 -5.74 -7.47 44.84
N GLU A 361 -4.66 -7.44 44.05
CA GLU A 361 -3.59 -8.43 44.15
C GLU A 361 -2.89 -8.43 45.51
N GLU A 362 -2.58 -7.24 46.04
CA GLU A 362 -1.96 -7.08 47.35
C GLU A 362 -2.84 -7.58 48.51
N ASN A 363 -4.16 -7.53 48.36
CA ASN A 363 -5.12 -7.88 49.45
C ASN A 363 -5.87 -9.19 49.21
N SER A 364 -5.52 -9.94 48.14
CA SER A 364 -6.03 -11.28 47.82
C SER A 364 -5.17 -12.39 48.45
N GLY A 365 -5.44 -13.61 48.18
CA GLY A 365 -4.71 -14.77 48.72
C GLY A 365 -4.97 -14.95 50.23
N GLU A 366 -4.01 -14.56 51.10
CA GLU A 366 -4.16 -14.57 52.56
C GLU A 366 -4.71 -13.24 53.12
N GLY A 367 -4.99 -12.26 52.26
CA GLY A 367 -5.50 -10.93 52.63
C GLY A 367 -7.02 -10.87 52.82
N VAL A 368 -7.47 -9.70 53.25
CA VAL A 368 -8.89 -9.45 53.60
C VAL A 368 -9.87 -9.70 52.45
N LEU A 369 -9.45 -9.48 51.19
CA LEU A 369 -10.32 -9.64 50.02
C LEU A 369 -10.56 -11.10 49.61
N ALA A 370 -9.76 -12.06 50.14
CA ALA A 370 -9.93 -13.48 49.86
C ALA A 370 -11.33 -14.01 50.26
N ASP A 371 -11.88 -13.51 51.37
CA ASP A 371 -13.21 -13.91 51.87
C ASP A 371 -14.38 -13.39 51.02
N TYR A 372 -14.10 -12.52 50.06
CA TYR A 372 -15.08 -11.81 49.22
C TYR A 372 -15.06 -12.22 47.76
N THR A 373 -14.35 -13.30 47.41
CA THR A 373 -14.39 -13.90 46.05
C THR A 373 -15.71 -14.64 45.81
N LYS A 374 -16.14 -14.70 44.58
CA LYS A 374 -17.31 -15.49 44.17
C LYS A 374 -16.96 -16.99 44.16
N GLU A 375 -17.94 -17.84 44.52
CA GLU A 375 -17.74 -19.30 44.57
C GLU A 375 -17.38 -19.94 43.21
N GLU A 376 -17.74 -19.31 42.07
CA GLU A 376 -17.59 -19.85 40.75
C GLU A 376 -16.52 -19.12 39.87
N SER A 377 -15.89 -18.07 40.40
CA SER A 377 -14.86 -17.28 39.70
C SER A 377 -13.92 -16.60 40.67
N GLU A 378 -12.72 -16.23 40.21
CA GLU A 378 -11.74 -15.43 40.98
C GLU A 378 -12.17 -13.96 41.15
N ASP A 379 -13.33 -13.55 40.60
CA ASP A 379 -13.84 -12.18 40.71
C ASP A 379 -14.36 -11.88 42.13
N LEU A 380 -14.15 -10.66 42.58
CA LEU A 380 -14.70 -10.18 43.85
C LEU A 380 -16.22 -9.96 43.78
N ASP A 381 -16.93 -10.30 44.85
CA ASP A 381 -18.37 -10.02 45.00
C ASP A 381 -18.58 -8.61 45.57
N ALA A 382 -18.68 -7.63 44.68
CA ALA A 382 -18.91 -6.23 45.04
C ALA A 382 -20.18 -6.01 45.89
N LYS A 383 -21.20 -6.90 45.80
CA LYS A 383 -22.41 -6.79 46.60
C LYS A 383 -22.14 -7.26 48.04
N LYS A 384 -21.39 -8.35 48.19
CA LYS A 384 -20.99 -8.88 49.52
C LYS A 384 -20.09 -7.87 50.26
N ILE A 385 -19.13 -7.27 49.52
CA ILE A 385 -18.26 -6.20 50.03
C ILE A 385 -19.07 -4.98 50.50
N ALA A 386 -19.98 -4.49 49.65
CA ALA A 386 -20.81 -3.33 50.01
C ALA A 386 -21.74 -3.59 51.19
N ALA A 387 -22.30 -4.80 51.31
CA ALA A 387 -23.13 -5.20 52.46
C ALA A 387 -22.32 -5.22 53.76
N LYS A 388 -21.11 -5.81 53.72
CA LYS A 388 -20.22 -5.88 54.89
C LYS A 388 -19.73 -4.50 55.32
N LEU A 389 -19.35 -3.66 54.37
CA LEU A 389 -18.96 -2.28 54.66
C LEU A 389 -20.07 -1.49 55.34
N LYS A 390 -21.34 -1.71 54.94
CA LYS A 390 -22.51 -1.08 55.58
C LYS A 390 -22.76 -1.59 57.00
N GLU A 391 -22.49 -2.88 57.26
CA GLU A 391 -22.55 -3.48 58.58
C GLU A 391 -21.49 -2.89 59.49
N LEU A 392 -20.21 -2.87 59.04
CA LEU A 392 -19.09 -2.32 59.83
C LEU A 392 -19.26 -0.82 60.15
N LYS A 393 -19.87 -0.05 59.23
CA LYS A 393 -20.24 1.36 59.48
C LYS A 393 -21.31 1.51 60.61
N LYS A 394 -22.19 0.54 60.77
CA LYS A 394 -23.23 0.59 61.81
C LYS A 394 -22.74 0.17 63.18
N GLN A 395 -21.76 -0.71 63.24
CA GLN A 395 -21.17 -1.23 64.48
C GLN A 395 -20.24 -0.26 65.15
N LYS A 396 -20.53 1.02 65.34
CA LYS A 396 -19.75 2.06 66.04
C LYS A 396 -18.57 1.54 66.87
N ALA A 397 -17.71 0.71 66.37
CA ALA A 397 -16.56 0.15 67.04
C ALA A 397 -15.47 1.21 67.04
N SER A 398 -14.96 1.57 68.16
CA SER A 398 -13.82 2.42 68.40
C SER A 398 -12.56 1.79 67.78
N GLY A 399 -12.14 2.26 66.66
CA GLY A 399 -10.98 1.79 65.91
C GLY A 399 -11.42 1.23 64.59
N LYS A 400 -10.92 1.83 63.51
CA LYS A 400 -11.10 1.30 62.14
C LYS A 400 -10.39 -0.06 62.07
N SER A 401 -11.16 -1.15 61.92
CA SER A 401 -10.56 -2.46 61.67
C SER A 401 -9.86 -2.47 60.32
N GLU A 402 -8.79 -3.19 60.20
CA GLU A 402 -8.06 -3.39 58.92
C GLU A 402 -9.02 -3.81 57.81
N GLU A 403 -9.96 -4.70 58.10
CA GLU A 403 -11.03 -5.11 57.20
C GLU A 403 -11.85 -3.91 56.68
N TYR A 404 -12.23 -2.99 57.55
CA TYR A 404 -12.97 -1.80 57.15
C TYR A 404 -12.16 -0.91 56.20
N GLU A 405 -10.88 -0.69 56.48
CA GLU A 405 -10.01 0.16 55.67
C GLU A 405 -9.78 -0.43 54.26
N VAL A 406 -9.54 -1.75 54.17
CA VAL A 406 -9.35 -2.44 52.90
C VAL A 406 -10.65 -2.43 52.10
N LEU A 407 -11.80 -2.78 52.65
CA LEU A 407 -13.08 -2.78 51.93
C LEU A 407 -13.51 -1.37 51.51
N ALA A 408 -13.24 -0.34 52.34
CA ALA A 408 -13.52 1.05 52.00
C ALA A 408 -12.64 1.52 50.84
N LYS A 409 -11.34 1.20 50.86
CA LYS A 409 -10.38 1.57 49.80
C LYS A 409 -10.70 0.87 48.50
N TYR A 410 -11.00 -0.44 48.53
CA TYR A 410 -11.48 -1.17 47.34
C TYR A 410 -12.71 -0.49 46.73
N THR A 411 -13.71 -0.15 47.56
CA THR A 411 -14.95 0.46 47.07
C THR A 411 -14.69 1.85 46.45
N GLU A 412 -13.77 2.62 47.05
CA GLU A 412 -13.33 3.92 46.49
C GLU A 412 -12.68 3.76 45.13
N LEU A 413 -11.68 2.86 44.99
CA LEU A 413 -10.96 2.60 43.76
C LEU A 413 -11.90 2.06 42.67
N ALA A 414 -12.74 1.06 42.98
CA ALA A 414 -13.70 0.50 42.05
C ALA A 414 -14.74 1.54 41.57
N SER A 415 -15.20 2.41 42.48
CA SER A 415 -16.09 3.53 42.12
C SER A 415 -15.40 4.55 41.23
N THR A 416 -14.12 4.87 41.49
CA THR A 416 -13.32 5.79 40.67
C THR A 416 -13.14 5.25 39.26
N ALA A 417 -12.69 4.01 39.11
CA ALA A 417 -12.52 3.37 37.81
C ALA A 417 -13.83 3.35 37.00
N LYS A 418 -14.94 2.97 37.66
CA LYS A 418 -16.27 2.97 37.05
C LYS A 418 -16.74 4.35 36.62
N ASN A 419 -16.50 5.37 37.44
CA ASN A 419 -16.87 6.75 37.10
C ASN A 419 -16.05 7.27 35.89
N GLN A 420 -14.74 7.00 35.87
CA GLN A 420 -13.89 7.37 34.76
C GLN A 420 -14.30 6.67 33.46
N ALA A 421 -14.58 5.37 33.50
CA ALA A 421 -15.13 4.63 32.38
C ALA A 421 -16.48 5.21 31.89
N GLY A 422 -17.32 5.70 32.82
CA GLY A 422 -18.54 6.42 32.51
C GLY A 422 -18.29 7.72 31.70
N ILE A 423 -17.29 8.50 32.13
CA ILE A 423 -16.89 9.73 31.43
C ILE A 423 -16.44 9.41 29.99
N VAL A 424 -15.58 8.42 29.79
CA VAL A 424 -15.14 8.00 28.45
C VAL A 424 -16.32 7.61 27.57
N LYS A 425 -17.29 6.89 28.13
CA LYS A 425 -18.50 6.52 27.38
C LYS A 425 -19.34 7.72 26.94
N GLU A 426 -19.51 8.71 27.81
CA GLU A 426 -20.25 9.93 27.47
C GLU A 426 -19.49 10.80 26.46
N LEU A 427 -18.17 10.92 26.57
CA LEU A 427 -17.34 11.61 25.59
C LEU A 427 -17.42 10.97 24.20
N ASN A 428 -17.30 9.64 24.12
CA ASN A 428 -17.44 8.90 22.86
C ASN A 428 -18.84 9.08 22.24
N LYS A 429 -19.89 9.09 23.08
CA LYS A 429 -21.26 9.33 22.61
C LYS A 429 -21.45 10.74 22.06
N ALA A 430 -20.91 11.74 22.78
CA ALA A 430 -20.97 13.14 22.32
C ALA A 430 -20.21 13.35 21.03
N LEU A 431 -19.02 12.73 20.88
CA LEU A 431 -18.25 12.75 19.66
C LEU A 431 -19.04 12.11 18.50
N ASP A 432 -19.64 10.93 18.71
CA ASP A 432 -20.44 10.23 17.70
C ASP A 432 -21.61 11.09 17.17
N GLU A 433 -22.32 11.79 18.05
CA GLU A 433 -23.40 12.70 17.67
C GLU A 433 -22.87 13.93 16.90
N SER A 434 -21.72 14.48 17.33
CA SER A 434 -21.08 15.61 16.66
C SER A 434 -20.58 15.23 15.26
N VAL A 435 -20.02 14.05 15.10
CA VAL A 435 -19.57 13.50 13.81
C VAL A 435 -20.74 13.27 12.85
N LYS A 436 -21.88 12.75 13.35
CA LYS A 436 -23.12 12.61 12.55
C LYS A 436 -23.62 13.94 12.02
N ASN A 437 -23.67 14.94 12.90
CA ASN A 437 -24.10 16.28 12.51
C ASN A 437 -23.15 16.88 11.48
N LYS A 438 -21.83 16.69 11.67
CA LYS A 438 -20.83 17.21 10.74
C LYS A 438 -20.89 16.51 9.39
N ASN A 439 -21.12 15.19 9.35
CA ASN A 439 -21.34 14.46 8.09
C ASN A 439 -22.51 15.09 7.28
N ALA A 440 -23.61 15.42 7.95
CA ALA A 440 -24.76 16.05 7.29
C ALA A 440 -24.51 17.52 6.84
N GLU A 441 -23.56 18.24 7.50
CA GLU A 441 -23.19 19.61 7.08
C GLU A 441 -22.24 19.62 5.88
N LEU A 442 -21.39 18.59 5.74
CA LEU A 442 -20.36 18.52 4.69
C LEU A 442 -20.89 18.08 3.33
N THR A 443 -22.09 17.56 3.31
CA THR A 443 -22.79 17.06 2.11
C THR A 443 -24.06 17.86 1.82
#